data_f48293ae903bf8dac1ae4c2cff8dc30c
#
_entry.id   f48293ae903bf8dac1ae4c2cff8dc30c
#
_cell.length_a   1.000
_cell.length_b   1.000
_cell.length_c   1.000
_cell.angle_alpha   90.00
_cell.angle_beta   90.00
_cell.angle_gamma   90.00
#
_symmetry.space_group_name_H-M   'P 1'
#
loop_
_entity.id
_entity.type
_entity.pdbx_description
1 polymer ?
#
loop_
_entity_poly.entity_id
_entity_poly.type
_entity_poly.pdbx_seq_one_letter_code
_entity_poly.pdbx_strand_id
1 'polypeptide(L)'
;MSKHLSPQDYQHKTDNARVYDVAIVSPLQHAKNLSQRLGNTVLFKREDSQEVHSFKLRGAYNKIAHLSAAQRKKGVICASAGNHAQGVALSAAKLGIRAVIVMPVTTPAVKVDAVKGFGGKHVEVVLFGESYSDAYTHALALEKKHGLTFVHPFDDVDVIAGQGTVAMEILKQYSDIGPLLNLGKLDAVFVAIGGGGLISGVANYIKAVNPKIKVIGVQMNDSNAMIQSVKANKRVTLPDVGLFSDGTAVKLVGAETFRVANSGLVDSYIEVDTDAVCAAIKDVFTDTRSIVEPAGALAVAAIKQYVAKHKCKGKTFAAILCGANMNFDRLRFVAERAEVGEEREALFAVTIPEERGSFKRFCTLLGSLPAGGVLPTVSSNAINTIATKAINTPARGQKDTQTSPTQRNITEFTYRISDQAQAHVFVGLTTTAKGESVNIAKTLTKQGFKAVDLTHDDLARDHIRHMVGGHSQLAKDERLLRFEFPERPGALMKFLSAMRPGWNISLFHYRNQGADYGRILVGLQVPAKDDKAFTTFLKTLGYPCVEETNNPVYKLFLKS
;
A
#
# COMPACT_ATOMS: atom_id res chain seq x y z
N MET A 1 -5.72 -36.88 -18.19
CA MET A 1 -5.96 -35.47 -17.84
C MET A 1 -6.64 -35.44 -16.47
N SER A 2 -6.05 -34.87 -15.45
CA SER A 2 -6.74 -34.71 -14.15
C SER A 2 -7.96 -33.81 -14.36
N LYS A 3 -9.15 -34.29 -13.94
CA LYS A 3 -10.40 -33.54 -14.02
C LYS A 3 -10.25 -32.24 -13.20
N HIS A 4 -10.43 -31.10 -13.85
CA HIS A 4 -10.46 -29.83 -13.13
C HIS A 4 -11.62 -29.80 -12.12
N LEU A 5 -11.35 -29.32 -10.91
CA LEU A 5 -12.36 -29.23 -9.86
C LEU A 5 -13.40 -28.15 -10.22
N SER A 6 -14.66 -28.48 -10.01
CA SER A 6 -15.81 -27.56 -10.12
C SER A 6 -15.96 -26.72 -8.85
N PRO A 7 -16.78 -25.66 -8.86
CA PRO A 7 -17.12 -24.91 -7.65
C PRO A 7 -17.71 -25.81 -6.55
N GLN A 8 -18.54 -26.80 -6.91
CA GLN A 8 -19.12 -27.76 -5.97
C GLN A 8 -18.08 -28.69 -5.36
N ASP A 9 -17.08 -29.12 -6.13
CA ASP A 9 -15.96 -29.92 -5.61
C ASP A 9 -15.15 -29.09 -4.59
N TYR A 10 -14.91 -27.81 -4.88
CA TYR A 10 -14.23 -26.89 -3.94
C TYR A 10 -15.09 -26.59 -2.72
N GLN A 11 -16.41 -26.41 -2.87
CA GLN A 11 -17.33 -26.29 -1.74
C GLN A 11 -17.21 -27.50 -0.81
N HIS A 12 -17.32 -28.71 -1.35
CA HIS A 12 -17.19 -29.93 -0.56
C HIS A 12 -15.83 -30.02 0.17
N LYS A 13 -14.73 -29.67 -0.50
CA LYS A 13 -13.41 -29.63 0.13
C LYS A 13 -13.32 -28.54 1.23
N THR A 14 -13.97 -27.40 1.04
CA THR A 14 -14.01 -26.31 1.99
C THR A 14 -14.83 -26.68 3.23
N ASP A 15 -15.99 -27.31 3.03
CA ASP A 15 -16.86 -27.78 4.13
C ASP A 15 -16.16 -28.84 5.01
N ASN A 16 -15.23 -29.61 4.43
CA ASN A 16 -14.43 -30.62 5.12
C ASN A 16 -13.02 -30.13 5.48
N ALA A 17 -12.72 -28.84 5.31
CA ALA A 17 -11.39 -28.31 5.58
C ALA A 17 -11.06 -28.31 7.07
N ARG A 18 -9.88 -28.77 7.38
CA ARG A 18 -9.34 -28.79 8.75
C ARG A 18 -8.60 -27.48 9.02
N VAL A 19 -9.31 -26.45 9.43
CA VAL A 19 -8.68 -25.14 9.73
C VAL A 19 -8.84 -24.74 11.19
N TYR A 20 -9.91 -25.19 11.84
CA TYR A 20 -10.30 -24.72 13.18
C TYR A 20 -9.45 -25.31 14.33
N ASP A 21 -8.50 -26.14 14.02
CA ASP A 21 -7.47 -26.56 15.00
C ASP A 21 -6.48 -25.41 15.31
N VAL A 22 -6.38 -24.40 14.41
CA VAL A 22 -5.47 -23.26 14.52
C VAL A 22 -6.16 -21.92 14.20
N ALA A 23 -7.18 -21.89 13.36
CA ALA A 23 -7.89 -20.68 13.00
C ALA A 23 -9.08 -20.43 13.91
N ILE A 24 -9.29 -19.19 14.29
CA ILE A 24 -10.55 -18.76 14.91
C ILE A 24 -11.59 -18.45 13.81
N VAL A 25 -12.88 -18.57 14.15
CA VAL A 25 -13.96 -17.96 13.36
C VAL A 25 -13.84 -16.46 13.54
N SER A 26 -13.18 -15.79 12.59
CA SER A 26 -12.90 -14.37 12.70
C SER A 26 -14.19 -13.54 12.60
N PRO A 27 -14.30 -12.38 13.28
CA PRO A 27 -15.51 -11.57 13.24
C PRO A 27 -15.85 -11.05 11.84
N LEU A 28 -17.16 -10.96 11.53
CA LEU A 28 -17.69 -10.13 10.46
C LEU A 28 -18.23 -8.85 11.10
N GLN A 29 -17.40 -7.81 11.14
CA GLN A 29 -17.59 -6.57 11.90
C GLN A 29 -18.19 -5.45 11.03
N HIS A 30 -19.20 -4.74 11.53
CA HIS A 30 -19.73 -3.56 10.84
C HIS A 30 -18.80 -2.35 10.98
N ALA A 31 -18.35 -1.81 9.83
CA ALA A 31 -17.54 -0.61 9.75
C ALA A 31 -18.46 0.64 9.76
N LYS A 32 -18.83 1.11 10.93
CA LYS A 32 -19.88 2.13 11.11
C LYS A 32 -19.53 3.46 10.46
N ASN A 33 -18.32 3.99 10.69
CA ASN A 33 -17.89 5.28 10.17
C ASN A 33 -17.76 5.24 8.64
N LEU A 34 -17.14 4.20 8.10
CA LEU A 34 -17.00 4.03 6.66
C LEU A 34 -18.35 3.83 5.98
N SER A 35 -19.25 3.05 6.59
CA SER A 35 -20.60 2.81 6.08
C SER A 35 -21.40 4.11 5.97
N GLN A 36 -21.39 4.93 7.02
CA GLN A 36 -22.07 6.22 7.04
C GLN A 36 -21.53 7.15 5.96
N ARG A 37 -20.21 7.26 5.84
CA ARG A 37 -19.55 8.12 4.84
C ARG A 37 -19.87 7.71 3.41
N LEU A 38 -19.93 6.40 3.13
CA LEU A 38 -20.23 5.89 1.79
C LEU A 38 -21.73 5.79 1.47
N GLY A 39 -22.62 5.90 2.47
CA GLY A 39 -24.06 5.66 2.30
C GLY A 39 -24.40 4.22 1.91
N ASN A 40 -23.58 3.26 2.34
CA ASN A 40 -23.68 1.83 2.10
C ASN A 40 -23.31 1.07 3.36
N THR A 41 -23.67 -0.20 3.49
CA THR A 41 -23.18 -1.02 4.59
C THR A 41 -21.87 -1.69 4.21
N VAL A 42 -20.83 -1.49 5.00
CA VAL A 42 -19.53 -2.14 4.85
C VAL A 42 -19.26 -3.04 6.04
N LEU A 43 -18.95 -4.28 5.77
CA LEU A 43 -18.61 -5.30 6.76
C LEU A 43 -17.15 -5.73 6.57
N PHE A 44 -16.40 -5.81 7.67
CA PHE A 44 -15.00 -6.26 7.67
C PHE A 44 -14.91 -7.70 8.15
N LYS A 45 -14.44 -8.60 7.30
CA LYS A 45 -14.04 -9.96 7.71
C LYS A 45 -12.60 -9.90 8.25
N ARG A 46 -12.48 -10.07 9.56
CA ARG A 46 -11.30 -9.73 10.37
C ARG A 46 -10.25 -10.85 10.38
N GLU A 47 -9.69 -11.20 9.21
CA GLU A 47 -8.61 -12.19 9.13
C GLU A 47 -7.27 -11.68 9.71
N ASP A 48 -7.14 -10.38 9.91
CA ASP A 48 -6.08 -9.73 10.67
C ASP A 48 -6.06 -10.12 12.16
N SER A 49 -7.17 -10.61 12.71
CA SER A 49 -7.29 -11.06 14.11
C SER A 49 -6.89 -12.52 14.34
N GLN A 50 -6.48 -13.25 13.32
CA GLN A 50 -5.94 -14.60 13.46
C GLN A 50 -4.62 -14.61 14.25
N GLU A 51 -4.25 -15.73 14.86
CA GLU A 51 -3.04 -15.85 15.69
C GLU A 51 -1.74 -15.40 14.96
N VAL A 52 -1.61 -15.73 13.67
CA VAL A 52 -0.50 -15.25 12.82
C VAL A 52 -0.83 -13.95 12.10
N HIS A 53 -1.82 -13.21 12.55
CA HIS A 53 -2.27 -11.93 12.00
C HIS A 53 -2.57 -11.96 10.49
N SER A 54 -2.99 -13.11 9.94
CA SER A 54 -3.41 -13.25 8.54
C SER A 54 -4.17 -14.55 8.29
N PHE A 55 -4.96 -14.59 7.19
CA PHE A 55 -5.71 -15.76 6.76
C PHE A 55 -4.84 -16.96 6.35
N LYS A 56 -3.55 -16.77 6.13
CA LYS A 56 -2.65 -17.76 5.51
C LYS A 56 -2.54 -19.06 6.31
N LEU A 57 -2.73 -19.03 7.63
CA LEU A 57 -2.73 -20.24 8.46
C LEU A 57 -3.80 -21.26 8.02
N ARG A 58 -4.96 -20.80 7.51
CA ARG A 58 -6.08 -21.67 7.10
C ARG A 58 -5.65 -22.66 6.03
N GLY A 59 -5.14 -22.15 4.90
CA GLY A 59 -4.68 -23.00 3.80
C GLY A 59 -3.43 -23.80 4.13
N ALA A 60 -2.47 -23.21 4.86
CA ALA A 60 -1.26 -23.89 5.28
C ALA A 60 -1.60 -25.10 6.18
N TYR A 61 -2.42 -24.87 7.20
CA TYR A 61 -2.85 -25.94 8.10
C TYR A 61 -3.67 -27.02 7.38
N ASN A 62 -4.67 -26.61 6.57
CA ASN A 62 -5.49 -27.55 5.82
C ASN A 62 -4.64 -28.47 4.95
N LYS A 63 -3.66 -27.93 4.23
CA LYS A 63 -2.73 -28.72 3.42
C LYS A 63 -1.94 -29.72 4.26
N ILE A 64 -1.30 -29.25 5.34
CA ILE A 64 -0.43 -30.08 6.18
C ILE A 64 -1.24 -31.15 6.94
N ALA A 65 -2.45 -30.80 7.39
CA ALA A 65 -3.33 -31.74 8.09
C ALA A 65 -3.87 -32.88 7.21
N HIS A 66 -3.87 -32.74 5.89
CA HIS A 66 -4.27 -33.78 4.94
C HIS A 66 -3.11 -34.63 4.42
N LEU A 67 -1.86 -34.36 4.84
CA LEU A 67 -0.72 -35.18 4.46
C LEU A 67 -0.81 -36.59 5.05
N SER A 68 -0.35 -37.58 4.29
CA SER A 68 -0.18 -38.96 4.78
C SER A 68 0.83 -39.05 5.93
N ALA A 69 0.74 -40.10 6.73
CA ALA A 69 1.70 -40.33 7.82
C ALA A 69 3.14 -40.35 7.33
N ALA A 70 3.41 -40.94 6.14
CA ALA A 70 4.72 -40.97 5.52
C ALA A 70 5.24 -39.57 5.14
N GLN A 71 4.37 -38.70 4.59
CA GLN A 71 4.73 -37.31 4.28
C GLN A 71 4.97 -36.51 5.55
N ARG A 72 4.12 -36.63 6.58
CA ARG A 72 4.31 -35.94 7.87
C ARG A 72 5.62 -36.32 8.53
N LYS A 73 6.03 -37.61 8.48
CA LYS A 73 7.30 -38.07 9.03
C LYS A 73 8.52 -37.43 8.35
N LYS A 74 8.45 -37.17 7.04
CA LYS A 74 9.50 -36.45 6.30
C LYS A 74 9.53 -34.97 6.59
N GLY A 75 8.36 -34.35 6.79
CA GLY A 75 8.20 -32.94 7.05
C GLY A 75 7.79 -32.14 5.82
N VAL A 76 7.69 -30.84 5.99
CA VAL A 76 7.22 -29.89 4.97
C VAL A 76 8.26 -28.82 4.69
N ILE A 77 8.12 -28.16 3.54
CA ILE A 77 8.96 -27.04 3.14
C ILE A 77 8.13 -25.96 2.46
N CYS A 78 8.47 -24.70 2.63
CA CYS A 78 7.96 -23.60 1.84
C CYS A 78 9.04 -22.55 1.56
N ALA A 79 8.79 -21.70 0.54
CA ALA A 79 9.54 -20.47 0.28
C ALA A 79 8.64 -19.28 0.57
N SER A 80 8.90 -18.52 1.62
CA SER A 80 8.15 -17.31 1.96
C SER A 80 8.83 -16.55 3.09
N ALA A 81 8.87 -15.22 3.00
CA ALA A 81 9.35 -14.33 4.06
C ALA A 81 8.24 -13.60 4.83
N GLY A 82 6.97 -13.99 4.64
CA GLY A 82 5.83 -13.27 5.23
C GLY A 82 4.75 -14.20 5.80
N ASN A 83 3.49 -13.80 5.59
CA ASN A 83 2.30 -14.44 6.17
C ASN A 83 2.21 -15.96 5.97
N HIS A 84 2.63 -16.45 4.80
CA HIS A 84 2.61 -17.88 4.52
C HIS A 84 3.64 -18.66 5.36
N ALA A 85 4.83 -18.11 5.52
CA ALA A 85 5.88 -18.70 6.37
C ALA A 85 5.39 -18.84 7.82
N GLN A 86 4.76 -17.81 8.38
CA GLN A 86 4.19 -17.85 9.73
C GLN A 86 3.06 -18.88 9.83
N GLY A 87 2.17 -18.94 8.82
CA GLY A 87 1.11 -19.95 8.76
C GLY A 87 1.64 -21.39 8.72
N VAL A 88 2.70 -21.66 7.93
CA VAL A 88 3.35 -22.97 7.88
C VAL A 88 4.04 -23.29 9.21
N ALA A 89 4.73 -22.31 9.81
CA ALA A 89 5.43 -22.46 11.07
C ALA A 89 4.48 -22.85 12.21
N LEU A 90 3.40 -22.11 12.41
CA LEU A 90 2.38 -22.41 13.39
C LEU A 90 1.75 -23.79 13.15
N SER A 91 1.42 -24.09 11.90
CA SER A 91 0.82 -25.38 11.51
C SER A 91 1.73 -26.56 11.81
N ALA A 92 3.02 -26.43 11.51
CA ALA A 92 4.01 -27.45 11.77
C ALA A 92 4.19 -27.69 13.29
N ALA A 93 4.28 -26.62 14.08
CA ALA A 93 4.37 -26.69 15.54
C ALA A 93 3.14 -27.38 16.15
N LYS A 94 1.93 -26.99 15.69
CA LYS A 94 0.67 -27.57 16.17
C LYS A 94 0.54 -29.07 15.88
N LEU A 95 1.04 -29.51 14.73
CA LEU A 95 0.99 -30.91 14.30
C LEU A 95 2.22 -31.72 14.71
N GLY A 96 3.23 -31.11 15.36
CA GLY A 96 4.47 -31.76 15.74
C GLY A 96 5.34 -32.22 14.55
N ILE A 97 5.29 -31.49 13.41
CA ILE A 97 5.93 -31.84 12.16
C ILE A 97 7.14 -30.92 11.91
N ARG A 98 8.24 -31.46 11.38
CA ARG A 98 9.37 -30.63 10.93
C ARG A 98 8.96 -29.77 9.73
N ALA A 99 9.28 -28.49 9.78
CA ALA A 99 9.14 -27.58 8.65
C ALA A 99 10.46 -26.86 8.34
N VAL A 100 10.81 -26.81 7.06
CA VAL A 100 11.92 -25.99 6.54
C VAL A 100 11.32 -24.77 5.84
N ILE A 101 11.74 -23.58 6.26
CA ILE A 101 11.23 -22.32 5.69
C ILE A 101 12.39 -21.58 5.06
N VAL A 102 12.38 -21.49 3.73
CA VAL A 102 13.42 -20.81 2.97
C VAL A 102 13.02 -19.37 2.73
N MET A 103 13.89 -18.45 3.11
CA MET A 103 13.70 -16.99 2.97
C MET A 103 14.90 -16.36 2.27
N PRO A 104 14.74 -15.26 1.53
CA PRO A 104 15.87 -14.46 1.05
C PRO A 104 16.73 -13.95 2.22
N VAL A 105 18.04 -13.79 2.00
CA VAL A 105 18.95 -13.20 3.00
C VAL A 105 18.61 -11.73 3.31
N THR A 106 17.84 -11.09 2.42
CA THR A 106 17.34 -9.71 2.58
C THR A 106 16.15 -9.61 3.53
N THR A 107 15.64 -10.74 4.05
CA THR A 107 14.46 -10.76 4.94
C THR A 107 14.78 -10.07 6.26
N PRO A 108 13.98 -9.05 6.69
CA PRO A 108 14.18 -8.40 7.97
C PRO A 108 14.14 -9.37 9.15
N ALA A 109 14.99 -9.13 10.14
CA ALA A 109 15.11 -10.01 11.33
C ALA A 109 13.76 -10.22 12.04
N VAL A 110 12.94 -9.17 12.13
CA VAL A 110 11.61 -9.24 12.76
C VAL A 110 10.70 -10.30 12.11
N LYS A 111 10.79 -10.49 10.79
CA LYS A 111 10.02 -11.53 10.08
C LYS A 111 10.57 -12.93 10.31
N VAL A 112 11.90 -13.05 10.36
CA VAL A 112 12.59 -14.32 10.70
C VAL A 112 12.24 -14.75 12.13
N ASP A 113 12.31 -13.82 13.07
CA ASP A 113 12.01 -14.07 14.48
C ASP A 113 10.55 -14.43 14.72
N ALA A 114 9.62 -13.79 14.02
CA ALA A 114 8.20 -14.15 14.07
C ALA A 114 7.96 -15.61 13.64
N VAL A 115 8.59 -16.04 12.54
CA VAL A 115 8.49 -17.44 12.07
C VAL A 115 9.10 -18.42 13.08
N LYS A 116 10.26 -18.11 13.65
CA LYS A 116 10.87 -18.92 14.70
C LYS A 116 10.00 -18.97 15.95
N GLY A 117 9.40 -17.83 16.32
CA GLY A 117 8.48 -17.73 17.47
C GLY A 117 7.26 -18.64 17.33
N PHE A 118 6.58 -18.63 16.17
CA PHE A 118 5.44 -19.51 15.92
C PHE A 118 5.80 -20.98 15.76
N GLY A 119 6.97 -21.26 15.18
CA GLY A 119 7.39 -22.64 14.88
C GLY A 119 8.15 -23.35 15.99
N GLY A 120 8.79 -22.59 16.88
CA GLY A 120 9.63 -23.12 17.96
C GLY A 120 10.64 -24.14 17.45
N LYS A 121 10.78 -25.26 18.16
CA LYS A 121 11.70 -26.36 17.81
C LYS A 121 11.35 -27.13 16.53
N HIS A 122 10.19 -26.89 15.97
CA HIS A 122 9.71 -27.62 14.78
C HIS A 122 10.14 -26.95 13.46
N VAL A 123 10.67 -25.72 13.52
CA VAL A 123 10.98 -24.93 12.34
C VAL A 123 12.48 -24.69 12.20
N GLU A 124 12.98 -24.97 11.00
CA GLU A 124 14.31 -24.61 10.53
C GLU A 124 14.17 -23.49 9.49
N VAL A 125 14.76 -22.31 9.74
CA VAL A 125 14.80 -21.20 8.79
C VAL A 125 16.11 -21.25 8.03
N VAL A 126 16.02 -21.32 6.70
CA VAL A 126 17.15 -21.30 5.78
C VAL A 126 17.14 -19.97 5.03
N LEU A 127 18.18 -19.16 5.23
CA LEU A 127 18.36 -17.90 4.49
C LEU A 127 19.19 -18.18 3.24
N PHE A 128 18.61 -17.94 2.05
CA PHE A 128 19.28 -18.24 0.79
C PHE A 128 18.84 -17.30 -0.34
N GLY A 129 19.83 -16.82 -1.11
CA GLY A 129 19.62 -15.95 -2.26
C GLY A 129 19.17 -14.54 -1.87
N GLU A 130 19.07 -13.67 -2.85
CA GLU A 130 18.69 -12.26 -2.64
C GLU A 130 17.21 -11.99 -2.94
N SER A 131 16.59 -12.88 -3.72
CA SER A 131 15.21 -12.74 -4.19
C SER A 131 14.32 -13.90 -3.74
N TYR A 132 13.00 -13.67 -3.83
CA TYR A 132 12.02 -14.75 -3.67
C TYR A 132 12.27 -15.92 -4.65
N SER A 133 12.65 -15.63 -5.88
CA SER A 133 12.91 -16.65 -6.90
C SER A 133 14.09 -17.54 -6.52
N ASP A 134 15.14 -16.98 -5.93
CA ASP A 134 16.30 -17.76 -5.46
C ASP A 134 15.90 -18.68 -4.30
N ALA A 135 15.19 -18.12 -3.31
CA ALA A 135 14.68 -18.88 -2.17
C ALA A 135 13.72 -19.99 -2.62
N TYR A 136 12.84 -19.71 -3.59
CA TYR A 136 11.92 -20.70 -4.15
C TYR A 136 12.66 -21.84 -4.86
N THR A 137 13.62 -21.53 -5.72
CA THR A 137 14.43 -22.53 -6.44
C THR A 137 15.22 -23.40 -5.46
N HIS A 138 15.79 -22.79 -4.42
CA HIS A 138 16.50 -23.51 -3.38
C HIS A 138 15.57 -24.43 -2.58
N ALA A 139 14.36 -23.94 -2.26
CA ALA A 139 13.36 -24.76 -1.56
C ALA A 139 12.96 -26.00 -2.37
N LEU A 140 12.79 -25.89 -3.69
CA LEU A 140 12.51 -27.03 -4.56
C LEU A 140 13.68 -28.03 -4.59
N ALA A 141 14.92 -27.55 -4.57
CA ALA A 141 16.09 -28.42 -4.48
C ALA A 141 16.15 -29.20 -3.15
N LEU A 142 15.84 -28.52 -2.03
CA LEU A 142 15.76 -29.14 -0.70
C LEU A 142 14.57 -30.11 -0.59
N GLU A 143 13.41 -29.77 -1.16
CA GLU A 143 12.26 -30.67 -1.27
C GLU A 143 12.68 -32.01 -1.89
N LYS A 144 13.29 -31.95 -3.06
CA LYS A 144 13.76 -33.17 -3.77
C LYS A 144 14.82 -33.92 -2.99
N LYS A 145 15.80 -33.22 -2.42
CA LYS A 145 16.93 -33.82 -1.68
C LYS A 145 16.46 -34.55 -0.43
N HIS A 146 15.53 -34.01 0.32
CA HIS A 146 15.09 -34.53 1.61
C HIS A 146 13.71 -35.21 1.56
N GLY A 147 13.03 -35.20 0.40
CA GLY A 147 11.72 -35.79 0.21
C GLY A 147 10.62 -35.06 1.03
N LEU A 148 10.83 -33.78 1.32
CA LEU A 148 9.85 -32.94 2.01
C LEU A 148 8.61 -32.71 1.14
N THR A 149 7.50 -32.29 1.73
CA THR A 149 6.32 -31.89 0.96
C THR A 149 6.28 -30.37 0.85
N PHE A 150 6.24 -29.84 -0.38
CA PHE A 150 6.14 -28.41 -0.60
C PHE A 150 4.73 -27.91 -0.25
N VAL A 151 4.64 -26.88 0.61
CA VAL A 151 3.40 -26.21 0.94
C VAL A 151 3.33 -24.90 0.15
N HIS A 152 2.61 -24.94 -0.98
CA HIS A 152 2.55 -23.80 -1.88
C HIS A 152 1.72 -22.64 -1.28
N PRO A 153 2.14 -21.37 -1.40
CA PRO A 153 1.47 -20.24 -0.76
C PRO A 153 0.07 -19.92 -1.31
N PHE A 154 -0.31 -20.45 -2.50
CA PHE A 154 -1.58 -20.16 -3.15
C PHE A 154 -2.02 -21.16 -4.22
N ASP A 155 -1.13 -21.88 -4.91
CA ASP A 155 -1.46 -22.73 -6.06
C ASP A 155 -1.51 -24.22 -5.69
N ASP A 156 -2.35 -24.53 -4.73
CA ASP A 156 -2.60 -25.90 -4.25
C ASP A 156 -4.08 -26.03 -3.87
N VAL A 157 -4.70 -27.12 -4.28
CA VAL A 157 -6.15 -27.36 -4.11
C VAL A 157 -6.56 -27.36 -2.63
N ASP A 158 -5.75 -27.96 -1.75
CA ASP A 158 -6.07 -28.03 -0.32
C ASP A 158 -5.81 -26.68 0.37
N VAL A 159 -4.80 -25.91 -0.11
CA VAL A 159 -4.59 -24.53 0.32
C VAL A 159 -5.76 -23.65 -0.09
N ILE A 160 -6.21 -23.72 -1.36
CA ILE A 160 -7.37 -22.97 -1.87
C ILE A 160 -8.63 -23.31 -1.07
N ALA A 161 -8.90 -24.59 -0.81
CA ALA A 161 -10.04 -25.02 -0.02
C ALA A 161 -10.01 -24.49 1.42
N GLY A 162 -8.84 -24.49 2.06
CA GLY A 162 -8.65 -23.88 3.39
C GLY A 162 -8.97 -22.38 3.38
N GLN A 163 -8.58 -21.65 2.33
CA GLN A 163 -8.91 -20.22 2.19
C GLN A 163 -10.41 -20.00 1.93
N GLY A 164 -11.10 -20.96 1.29
CA GLY A 164 -12.53 -20.93 1.05
C GLY A 164 -13.37 -20.83 2.34
N THR A 165 -12.84 -21.31 3.49
CA THR A 165 -13.52 -21.23 4.78
C THR A 165 -13.80 -19.78 5.20
N VAL A 166 -13.05 -18.80 4.70
CA VAL A 166 -13.34 -17.37 4.92
C VAL A 166 -14.70 -16.99 4.34
N ALA A 167 -15.02 -17.47 3.11
CA ALA A 167 -16.31 -17.24 2.47
C ALA A 167 -17.44 -18.01 3.19
N MET A 168 -17.19 -19.23 3.60
CA MET A 168 -18.14 -20.03 4.38
C MET A 168 -18.55 -19.27 5.66
N GLU A 169 -17.58 -18.73 6.38
CA GLU A 169 -17.84 -17.94 7.59
C GLU A 169 -18.58 -16.63 7.28
N ILE A 170 -18.20 -15.91 6.20
CA ILE A 170 -18.90 -14.68 5.79
C ILE A 170 -20.38 -14.99 5.55
N LEU A 171 -20.71 -16.01 4.77
CA LEU A 171 -22.10 -16.34 4.46
C LEU A 171 -22.89 -16.76 5.70
N LYS A 172 -22.30 -17.59 6.57
CA LYS A 172 -22.92 -18.01 7.82
C LYS A 172 -23.16 -16.82 8.76
N GLN A 173 -22.11 -16.04 9.04
CA GLN A 173 -22.22 -14.87 9.92
C GLN A 173 -23.18 -13.82 9.35
N TYR A 174 -23.20 -13.63 8.01
CA TYR A 174 -24.14 -12.71 7.39
C TYR A 174 -25.59 -13.14 7.59
N SER A 175 -25.89 -14.44 7.53
CA SER A 175 -27.25 -14.95 7.83
C SER A 175 -27.67 -14.66 9.26
N ASP A 176 -26.72 -14.63 10.20
CA ASP A 176 -26.99 -14.39 11.61
C ASP A 176 -27.15 -12.89 11.93
N ILE A 177 -26.24 -12.04 11.41
CA ILE A 177 -26.23 -10.60 11.72
C ILE A 177 -27.14 -9.76 10.81
N GLY A 178 -27.41 -10.22 9.60
CA GLY A 178 -28.20 -9.48 8.61
C GLY A 178 -29.58 -9.07 9.14
N PRO A 179 -30.37 -9.99 9.71
CA PRO A 179 -31.65 -9.68 10.34
C PRO A 179 -31.51 -8.72 11.53
N LEU A 180 -30.48 -8.91 12.37
CA LEU A 180 -30.25 -8.09 13.57
C LEU A 180 -29.94 -6.63 13.23
N LEU A 181 -29.23 -6.41 12.13
CA LEU A 181 -28.85 -5.08 11.65
C LEU A 181 -29.82 -4.53 10.58
N ASN A 182 -30.91 -5.25 10.32
CA ASN A 182 -31.88 -4.92 9.26
C ASN A 182 -31.19 -4.67 7.89
N LEU A 183 -30.22 -5.55 7.55
CA LEU A 183 -29.50 -5.49 6.29
C LEU A 183 -30.31 -6.15 5.17
N GLY A 184 -30.18 -5.63 3.96
CA GLY A 184 -30.72 -6.26 2.76
C GLY A 184 -29.95 -7.54 2.37
N LYS A 185 -29.72 -7.75 1.09
CA LYS A 185 -28.85 -8.84 0.61
C LYS A 185 -27.38 -8.42 0.66
N LEU A 186 -26.48 -9.39 0.81
CA LEU A 186 -25.05 -9.16 0.54
C LEU A 186 -24.84 -9.00 -0.95
N ASP A 187 -24.44 -7.80 -1.39
CA ASP A 187 -24.32 -7.47 -2.82
C ASP A 187 -22.98 -7.94 -3.39
N ALA A 188 -21.87 -7.75 -2.65
CA ALA A 188 -20.54 -8.16 -3.10
C ALA A 188 -19.56 -8.43 -1.97
N VAL A 189 -18.56 -9.29 -2.27
CA VAL A 189 -17.38 -9.55 -1.43
C VAL A 189 -16.15 -9.09 -2.20
N PHE A 190 -15.32 -8.26 -1.57
CA PHE A 190 -14.08 -7.72 -2.13
C PHE A 190 -12.89 -8.47 -1.54
N VAL A 191 -11.99 -8.92 -2.41
CA VAL A 191 -10.91 -9.85 -2.06
C VAL A 191 -9.59 -9.41 -2.64
N ALA A 192 -8.57 -9.22 -1.81
CA ALA A 192 -7.21 -8.94 -2.24
C ALA A 192 -6.61 -10.13 -3.00
N ILE A 193 -5.90 -9.87 -4.08
CA ILE A 193 -5.25 -10.88 -4.92
C ILE A 193 -3.73 -10.66 -4.94
N GLY A 194 -2.98 -11.64 -4.42
CA GLY A 194 -1.58 -11.85 -4.78
C GLY A 194 -1.48 -12.96 -5.82
N GLY A 195 -1.06 -14.16 -5.43
CA GLY A 195 -1.03 -15.33 -6.32
C GLY A 195 -2.39 -15.97 -6.63
N GLY A 196 -3.47 -15.55 -5.96
CA GLY A 196 -4.84 -15.93 -6.27
C GLY A 196 -5.48 -16.99 -5.35
N GLY A 197 -4.77 -17.49 -4.33
CA GLY A 197 -5.32 -18.57 -3.47
C GLY A 197 -6.59 -18.17 -2.70
N LEU A 198 -6.62 -16.97 -2.10
CA LEU A 198 -7.78 -16.47 -1.36
C LEU A 198 -8.98 -16.24 -2.28
N ILE A 199 -8.78 -15.48 -3.36
CA ILE A 199 -9.87 -15.19 -4.32
C ILE A 199 -10.46 -16.46 -4.93
N SER A 200 -9.60 -17.47 -5.23
CA SER A 200 -10.05 -18.75 -5.78
C SER A 200 -10.91 -19.53 -4.79
N GLY A 201 -10.50 -19.60 -3.51
CA GLY A 201 -11.30 -20.25 -2.47
C GLY A 201 -12.64 -19.54 -2.25
N VAL A 202 -12.60 -18.22 -2.13
CA VAL A 202 -13.79 -17.39 -1.92
C VAL A 202 -14.75 -17.47 -3.10
N ALA A 203 -14.26 -17.34 -4.34
CA ALA A 203 -15.09 -17.36 -5.53
C ALA A 203 -15.78 -18.70 -5.72
N ASN A 204 -15.03 -19.81 -5.63
CA ASN A 204 -15.62 -21.15 -5.75
C ASN A 204 -16.72 -21.36 -4.70
N TYR A 205 -16.46 -21.04 -3.43
CA TYR A 205 -17.44 -21.25 -2.36
C TYR A 205 -18.70 -20.37 -2.54
N ILE A 206 -18.52 -19.07 -2.76
CA ILE A 206 -19.64 -18.15 -2.94
C ILE A 206 -20.48 -18.55 -4.15
N LYS A 207 -19.85 -18.86 -5.30
CA LYS A 207 -20.59 -19.20 -6.53
C LYS A 207 -21.28 -20.55 -6.46
N ALA A 208 -20.77 -21.49 -5.68
CA ALA A 208 -21.44 -22.76 -5.41
C ALA A 208 -22.69 -22.59 -4.54
N VAL A 209 -22.64 -21.71 -3.50
CA VAL A 209 -23.72 -21.53 -2.51
C VAL A 209 -24.72 -20.46 -2.94
N ASN A 210 -24.26 -19.30 -3.36
CA ASN A 210 -25.10 -18.17 -3.76
C ASN A 210 -24.45 -17.38 -4.91
N PRO A 211 -24.66 -17.80 -6.17
CA PRO A 211 -24.03 -17.18 -7.35
C PRO A 211 -24.46 -15.73 -7.61
N LYS A 212 -25.51 -15.23 -6.92
CA LYS A 212 -25.96 -13.83 -7.05
C LYS A 212 -25.05 -12.83 -6.33
N ILE A 213 -24.26 -13.27 -5.36
CA ILE A 213 -23.29 -12.43 -4.68
C ILE A 213 -22.10 -12.21 -5.61
N LYS A 214 -21.75 -10.96 -5.85
CA LYS A 214 -20.58 -10.62 -6.67
C LYS A 214 -19.29 -10.86 -5.89
N VAL A 215 -18.29 -11.41 -6.58
CA VAL A 215 -16.92 -11.54 -6.07
C VAL A 215 -16.03 -10.60 -6.86
N ILE A 216 -15.40 -9.64 -6.17
CA ILE A 216 -14.61 -8.58 -6.80
C ILE A 216 -13.16 -8.73 -6.37
N GLY A 217 -12.29 -8.98 -7.33
CA GLY A 217 -10.86 -9.11 -7.11
C GLY A 217 -10.16 -7.76 -7.07
N VAL A 218 -9.17 -7.60 -6.18
CA VAL A 218 -8.45 -6.34 -5.99
C VAL A 218 -6.96 -6.56 -6.05
N GLN A 219 -6.27 -5.78 -6.86
CA GLN A 219 -4.80 -5.74 -6.93
C GLN A 219 -4.28 -4.31 -6.87
N MET A 220 -3.01 -4.17 -6.49
CA MET A 220 -2.28 -2.93 -6.72
C MET A 220 -2.06 -2.73 -8.22
N ASN A 221 -2.04 -1.48 -8.66
CA ASN A 221 -1.78 -1.12 -10.05
C ASN A 221 -0.36 -1.50 -10.53
N ASP A 222 0.60 -1.58 -9.61
CA ASP A 222 2.01 -1.94 -9.85
C ASP A 222 2.32 -3.44 -9.61
N SER A 223 1.33 -4.24 -9.21
CA SER A 223 1.46 -5.69 -9.02
C SER A 223 0.18 -6.45 -9.43
N ASN A 224 -0.31 -6.18 -10.64
CA ASN A 224 -1.60 -6.60 -11.17
C ASN A 224 -1.55 -7.87 -12.07
N ALA A 225 -0.67 -8.82 -11.76
CA ALA A 225 -0.43 -10.01 -12.56
C ALA A 225 -1.71 -10.81 -12.91
N MET A 226 -2.68 -10.94 -11.98
CA MET A 226 -3.94 -11.64 -12.24
C MET A 226 -4.80 -10.89 -13.24
N ILE A 227 -4.93 -9.58 -13.07
CA ILE A 227 -5.73 -8.73 -13.97
C ILE A 227 -5.17 -8.77 -15.39
N GLN A 228 -3.84 -8.64 -15.53
CA GLN A 228 -3.20 -8.76 -16.84
C GLN A 228 -3.36 -10.16 -17.45
N SER A 229 -3.26 -11.20 -16.61
CA SER A 229 -3.42 -12.58 -17.05
C SER A 229 -4.84 -12.86 -17.57
N VAL A 230 -5.87 -12.40 -16.84
CA VAL A 230 -7.27 -12.56 -17.26
C VAL A 230 -7.55 -11.76 -18.53
N LYS A 231 -7.07 -10.51 -18.64
CA LYS A 231 -7.19 -9.71 -19.86
C LYS A 231 -6.54 -10.38 -21.07
N ALA A 232 -5.38 -11.03 -20.87
CA ALA A 232 -4.64 -11.71 -21.93
C ALA A 232 -5.11 -13.15 -22.19
N ASN A 233 -6.05 -13.67 -21.41
CA ASN A 233 -6.49 -15.08 -21.42
C ASN A 233 -5.32 -16.09 -21.30
N LYS A 234 -4.25 -15.70 -20.64
CA LYS A 234 -3.06 -16.53 -20.36
C LYS A 234 -2.30 -15.95 -19.17
N ARG A 235 -1.56 -16.79 -18.44
CA ARG A 235 -0.71 -16.29 -17.36
C ARG A 235 0.37 -15.35 -17.91
N VAL A 236 0.44 -14.15 -17.34
CA VAL A 236 1.43 -13.11 -17.66
C VAL A 236 2.40 -12.98 -16.50
N THR A 237 3.69 -13.02 -16.79
CA THR A 237 4.75 -12.71 -15.83
C THR A 237 5.06 -11.23 -15.90
N LEU A 238 4.89 -10.52 -14.80
CA LEU A 238 5.28 -9.12 -14.72
C LEU A 238 6.81 -8.99 -14.71
N PRO A 239 7.38 -8.01 -15.41
CA PRO A 239 8.81 -7.76 -15.38
C PRO A 239 9.27 -7.34 -13.98
N ASP A 240 8.44 -6.53 -13.32
CA ASP A 240 8.65 -6.07 -11.95
C ASP A 240 7.34 -5.92 -11.19
N VAL A 241 7.40 -5.75 -9.86
CA VAL A 241 6.24 -5.55 -8.98
C VAL A 241 6.57 -4.52 -7.91
N GLY A 242 5.60 -3.67 -7.61
CA GLY A 242 5.70 -2.75 -6.49
C GLY A 242 5.63 -3.50 -5.15
N LEU A 243 6.43 -3.07 -4.19
CA LEU A 243 6.62 -3.76 -2.91
C LEU A 243 5.89 -3.08 -1.75
N PHE A 244 5.10 -2.04 -2.01
CA PHE A 244 4.30 -1.42 -0.96
C PHE A 244 3.32 -2.41 -0.34
N SER A 245 2.65 -3.22 -1.15
CA SER A 245 1.79 -4.32 -0.69
C SER A 245 2.50 -5.66 -0.87
N ASP A 246 3.57 -5.90 -0.10
CA ASP A 246 4.44 -7.07 -0.20
C ASP A 246 3.69 -8.40 -0.06
N GLY A 247 2.61 -8.45 0.76
CA GLY A 247 1.73 -9.62 0.88
C GLY A 247 1.00 -10.00 -0.42
N THR A 248 0.91 -9.10 -1.40
CA THR A 248 0.27 -9.33 -2.71
C THR A 248 1.20 -9.12 -3.91
N ALA A 249 2.47 -8.80 -3.71
CA ALA A 249 3.46 -8.55 -4.75
C ALA A 249 3.92 -9.85 -5.41
N VAL A 250 3.18 -10.33 -6.40
CA VAL A 250 3.42 -11.61 -7.10
C VAL A 250 3.62 -11.37 -8.59
N LYS A 251 4.79 -11.76 -9.13
CA LYS A 251 5.10 -11.59 -10.56
C LYS A 251 4.31 -12.53 -11.47
N LEU A 252 4.01 -13.74 -11.00
CA LEU A 252 3.28 -14.75 -11.77
C LEU A 252 2.25 -15.46 -10.87
N VAL A 253 1.00 -15.41 -11.26
CA VAL A 253 -0.10 -16.10 -10.57
C VAL A 253 -0.05 -17.62 -10.75
N GLY A 254 -0.71 -18.37 -9.88
CA GLY A 254 -0.77 -19.82 -9.97
C GLY A 254 -1.51 -20.31 -11.22
N ALA A 255 -1.30 -21.55 -11.60
CA ALA A 255 -1.97 -22.15 -12.74
C ALA A 255 -3.45 -22.44 -12.42
N GLU A 256 -3.72 -23.05 -11.27
CA GLU A 256 -5.08 -23.35 -10.84
C GLU A 256 -5.82 -22.08 -10.43
N THR A 257 -5.13 -21.14 -9.73
CA THR A 257 -5.75 -19.88 -9.33
C THR A 257 -6.10 -18.99 -10.54
N PHE A 258 -5.27 -18.99 -11.58
CA PHE A 258 -5.58 -18.33 -12.85
C PHE A 258 -6.79 -19.00 -13.55
N ARG A 259 -6.82 -20.34 -13.60
CA ARG A 259 -7.96 -21.08 -14.17
C ARG A 259 -9.27 -20.65 -13.52
N VAL A 260 -9.30 -20.59 -12.18
CA VAL A 260 -10.49 -20.17 -11.42
C VAL A 260 -10.84 -18.70 -11.72
N ALA A 261 -9.86 -17.80 -11.68
CA ALA A 261 -10.09 -16.38 -11.94
C ALA A 261 -10.58 -16.12 -13.37
N ASN A 262 -10.09 -16.90 -14.35
CA ASN A 262 -10.44 -16.77 -15.76
C ASN A 262 -11.73 -17.50 -16.16
N SER A 263 -12.35 -18.26 -15.25
CA SER A 263 -13.57 -19.06 -15.55
C SER A 263 -14.88 -18.28 -15.40
N GLY A 264 -14.83 -16.97 -15.08
CA GLY A 264 -16.02 -16.15 -14.85
C GLY A 264 -16.59 -16.24 -13.43
N LEU A 265 -15.93 -16.94 -12.50
CA LEU A 265 -16.34 -16.99 -11.09
C LEU A 265 -16.02 -15.68 -10.33
N VAL A 266 -15.08 -14.89 -10.84
CA VAL A 266 -14.79 -13.54 -10.36
C VAL A 266 -15.47 -12.54 -11.28
N ASP A 267 -16.42 -11.76 -10.74
CA ASP A 267 -17.31 -10.90 -11.54
C ASP A 267 -16.61 -9.65 -12.09
N SER A 268 -15.64 -9.12 -11.38
CA SER A 268 -14.85 -7.97 -11.85
C SER A 268 -13.55 -7.81 -11.06
N TYR A 269 -12.68 -6.93 -11.56
CA TYR A 269 -11.38 -6.62 -10.99
C TYR A 269 -11.22 -5.11 -10.83
N ILE A 270 -10.56 -4.70 -9.75
CA ILE A 270 -10.26 -3.29 -9.45
C ILE A 270 -8.77 -3.17 -9.15
N GLU A 271 -8.13 -2.19 -9.76
CA GLU A 271 -6.77 -1.77 -9.45
C GLU A 271 -6.83 -0.57 -8.49
N VAL A 272 -5.98 -0.59 -7.46
CA VAL A 272 -5.85 0.49 -6.48
C VAL A 272 -4.39 0.95 -6.40
N ASP A 273 -4.18 2.20 -6.08
CA ASP A 273 -2.86 2.78 -5.89
C ASP A 273 -2.46 2.85 -4.40
N THR A 274 -1.23 3.20 -4.15
CA THR A 274 -0.65 3.30 -2.81
C THR A 274 -1.40 4.29 -1.92
N ASP A 275 -1.84 5.43 -2.45
CA ASP A 275 -2.51 6.48 -1.68
C ASP A 275 -3.91 6.04 -1.26
N ALA A 276 -4.65 5.39 -2.16
CA ALA A 276 -5.96 4.80 -1.84
C ALA A 276 -5.85 3.73 -0.76
N VAL A 277 -4.78 2.91 -0.79
CA VAL A 277 -4.54 1.88 0.23
C VAL A 277 -4.15 2.49 1.57
N CYS A 278 -3.29 3.51 1.60
CA CYS A 278 -2.96 4.23 2.83
C CYS A 278 -4.20 4.87 3.47
N ALA A 279 -5.06 5.50 2.67
CA ALA A 279 -6.34 6.03 3.13
C ALA A 279 -7.27 4.93 3.66
N ALA A 280 -7.27 3.73 3.05
CA ALA A 280 -8.05 2.60 3.52
C ALA A 280 -7.52 2.01 4.84
N ILE A 281 -6.21 1.99 5.08
CA ILE A 281 -5.62 1.61 6.38
C ILE A 281 -6.13 2.53 7.48
N LYS A 282 -6.16 3.85 7.22
CA LYS A 282 -6.72 4.85 8.14
C LYS A 282 -8.20 4.61 8.41
N ASP A 283 -9.00 4.27 7.40
CA ASP A 283 -10.42 3.94 7.55
C ASP A 283 -10.62 2.71 8.45
N VAL A 284 -9.83 1.65 8.21
CA VAL A 284 -9.86 0.45 9.06
C VAL A 284 -9.50 0.80 10.51
N PHE A 285 -8.43 1.57 10.72
CA PHE A 285 -8.06 2.02 12.07
C PHE A 285 -9.17 2.84 12.74
N THR A 286 -9.84 3.72 12.01
CA THR A 286 -10.93 4.54 12.53
C THR A 286 -12.09 3.69 13.04
N ASP A 287 -12.43 2.61 12.34
CA ASP A 287 -13.56 1.73 12.70
C ASP A 287 -13.19 0.61 13.68
N THR A 288 -11.92 0.18 13.74
CA THR A 288 -11.51 -1.03 14.49
C THR A 288 -10.47 -0.79 15.57
N ARG A 289 -9.72 0.32 15.50
CA ARG A 289 -8.49 0.58 16.27
C ARG A 289 -7.36 -0.44 16.02
N SER A 290 -7.48 -1.21 14.93
CA SER A 290 -6.43 -2.12 14.47
C SER A 290 -5.76 -1.56 13.22
N ILE A 291 -4.47 -1.81 13.07
CA ILE A 291 -3.69 -1.41 11.91
C ILE A 291 -3.46 -2.65 11.06
N VAL A 292 -4.01 -2.65 9.84
CA VAL A 292 -3.79 -3.72 8.87
C VAL A 292 -2.59 -3.42 7.97
N GLU A 293 -1.95 -4.46 7.46
CA GLU A 293 -0.93 -4.31 6.41
C GLU A 293 -1.55 -3.80 5.10
N PRO A 294 -0.77 -3.25 4.16
CA PRO A 294 -1.30 -2.76 2.89
C PRO A 294 -2.16 -3.79 2.15
N ALA A 295 -1.75 -5.06 2.12
CA ALA A 295 -2.55 -6.14 1.54
C ALA A 295 -3.93 -6.30 2.21
N GLY A 296 -3.99 -6.09 3.54
CA GLY A 296 -5.23 -6.15 4.32
C GLY A 296 -6.22 -5.04 4.02
N ALA A 297 -5.77 -3.91 3.48
CA ALA A 297 -6.61 -2.75 3.18
C ALA A 297 -7.08 -2.67 1.72
N LEU A 298 -6.55 -3.49 0.80
CA LEU A 298 -6.88 -3.45 -0.63
C LEU A 298 -8.39 -3.52 -0.88
N ALA A 299 -9.08 -4.45 -0.21
CA ALA A 299 -10.52 -4.63 -0.36
C ALA A 299 -11.31 -3.38 0.03
N VAL A 300 -10.87 -2.68 1.07
CA VAL A 300 -11.51 -1.44 1.54
C VAL A 300 -11.28 -0.28 0.55
N ALA A 301 -10.05 -0.14 0.04
CA ALA A 301 -9.74 0.85 -1.00
C ALA A 301 -10.61 0.64 -2.25
N ALA A 302 -10.78 -0.62 -2.68
CA ALA A 302 -11.60 -0.95 -3.83
C ALA A 302 -13.10 -0.68 -3.60
N ILE A 303 -13.64 -0.91 -2.39
CA ILE A 303 -15.03 -0.54 -2.08
C ILE A 303 -15.23 0.96 -2.26
N LYS A 304 -14.32 1.80 -1.78
CA LYS A 304 -14.40 3.27 -1.95
C LYS A 304 -14.44 3.66 -3.43
N GLN A 305 -13.54 3.10 -4.24
CA GLN A 305 -13.52 3.34 -5.70
C GLN A 305 -14.78 2.80 -6.39
N TYR A 306 -15.24 1.60 -6.01
CA TYR A 306 -16.44 1.00 -6.56
C TYR A 306 -17.68 1.86 -6.31
N VAL A 307 -17.87 2.33 -5.07
CA VAL A 307 -18.98 3.20 -4.69
C VAL A 307 -18.92 4.53 -5.46
N ALA A 308 -17.75 5.15 -5.56
CA ALA A 308 -17.56 6.39 -6.30
C ALA A 308 -17.87 6.23 -7.80
N LYS A 309 -17.35 5.16 -8.43
CA LYS A 309 -17.54 4.85 -9.84
C LYS A 309 -19.00 4.55 -10.19
N HIS A 310 -19.67 3.75 -9.36
CA HIS A 310 -21.05 3.30 -9.63
C HIS A 310 -22.12 4.19 -8.98
N LYS A 311 -21.72 5.17 -8.17
CA LYS A 311 -22.63 6.10 -7.44
C LYS A 311 -23.74 5.35 -6.68
N CYS A 312 -23.44 4.14 -6.17
CA CYS A 312 -24.42 3.29 -5.51
C CYS A 312 -24.62 3.68 -4.04
N LYS A 313 -25.84 3.49 -3.55
CA LYS A 313 -26.23 3.68 -2.14
C LYS A 313 -27.11 2.55 -1.66
N GLY A 314 -27.16 2.32 -0.35
CA GLY A 314 -28.00 1.29 0.26
C GLY A 314 -27.57 -0.15 -0.09
N LYS A 315 -26.33 -0.35 -0.53
CA LYS A 315 -25.74 -1.66 -0.82
C LYS A 315 -25.01 -2.23 0.38
N THR A 316 -24.85 -3.55 0.42
CA THR A 316 -24.07 -4.23 1.44
C THR A 316 -22.84 -4.91 0.83
N PHE A 317 -21.67 -4.57 1.35
CA PHE A 317 -20.37 -5.05 0.89
C PHE A 317 -19.61 -5.70 2.04
N ALA A 318 -18.91 -6.79 1.76
CA ALA A 318 -17.93 -7.36 2.68
C ALA A 318 -16.51 -7.15 2.14
N ALA A 319 -15.61 -6.65 2.98
CA ALA A 319 -14.17 -6.55 2.70
C ALA A 319 -13.41 -7.55 3.57
N ILE A 320 -12.54 -8.34 2.98
CA ILE A 320 -11.66 -9.24 3.73
C ILE A 320 -10.40 -8.47 4.13
N LEU A 321 -10.23 -8.21 5.43
CA LEU A 321 -8.99 -7.66 6.00
C LEU A 321 -8.00 -8.80 6.15
N CYS A 322 -7.24 -9.09 5.09
CA CYS A 322 -6.55 -10.36 4.93
C CYS A 322 -5.29 -10.52 5.79
N GLY A 323 -4.76 -9.42 6.38
CA GLY A 323 -3.59 -9.48 7.28
C GLY A 323 -3.23 -8.16 7.93
N ALA A 324 -2.36 -8.26 8.96
CA ALA A 324 -1.85 -7.12 9.74
C ALA A 324 -0.34 -7.19 10.03
N ASN A 325 0.42 -8.04 9.34
CA ASN A 325 1.86 -8.20 9.55
C ASN A 325 2.68 -7.07 8.93
N MET A 326 2.43 -5.84 9.38
CA MET A 326 3.13 -4.65 8.93
C MET A 326 4.25 -4.26 9.90
N ASN A 327 5.41 -3.87 9.36
CA ASN A 327 6.46 -3.29 10.17
C ASN A 327 6.02 -1.92 10.69
N PHE A 328 6.28 -1.65 11.98
CA PHE A 328 5.86 -0.43 12.65
C PHE A 328 6.42 0.83 11.97
N ASP A 329 7.64 0.77 11.46
CA ASP A 329 8.29 1.91 10.77
C ASP A 329 7.54 2.38 9.52
N ARG A 330 6.74 1.49 8.90
CA ARG A 330 5.87 1.86 7.76
C ARG A 330 4.71 2.78 8.13
N LEU A 331 4.34 2.86 9.41
CA LEU A 331 3.21 3.69 9.84
C LEU A 331 3.40 5.16 9.50
N ARG A 332 4.64 5.65 9.57
CA ARG A 332 4.93 7.03 9.20
C ARG A 332 4.57 7.29 7.73
N PHE A 333 5.03 6.42 6.83
CA PHE A 333 4.71 6.51 5.40
C PHE A 333 3.20 6.43 5.15
N VAL A 334 2.53 5.48 5.80
CA VAL A 334 1.07 5.31 5.68
C VAL A 334 0.34 6.57 6.17
N ALA A 335 0.72 7.12 7.32
CA ALA A 335 0.07 8.29 7.88
C ALA A 335 0.21 9.53 6.97
N GLU A 336 1.40 9.75 6.39
CA GLU A 336 1.66 10.87 5.49
C GLU A 336 0.88 10.75 4.17
N ARG A 337 0.77 9.54 3.61
CA ARG A 337 0.07 9.31 2.34
C ARG A 337 -1.45 9.14 2.49
N ALA A 338 -1.93 8.77 3.66
CA ALA A 338 -3.37 8.62 3.91
C ALA A 338 -4.14 9.93 3.71
N GLU A 339 -3.57 11.07 4.11
CA GLU A 339 -4.20 12.38 3.94
C GLU A 339 -4.27 12.77 2.45
N VAL A 340 -3.23 12.43 1.67
CA VAL A 340 -3.22 12.64 0.20
C VAL A 340 -4.23 11.73 -0.48
N GLY A 341 -4.27 10.45 -0.10
CA GLY A 341 -5.22 9.47 -0.67
C GLY A 341 -6.69 9.76 -0.35
N GLU A 342 -6.96 10.51 0.72
CA GLU A 342 -8.29 11.08 1.02
C GLU A 342 -8.52 12.45 0.38
N GLU A 343 -7.52 12.98 -0.33
CA GLU A 343 -7.53 14.34 -0.87
C GLU A 343 -7.85 15.41 0.20
N ARG A 344 -7.35 15.19 1.43
CA ARG A 344 -7.49 16.13 2.56
C ARG A 344 -6.31 17.05 2.74
N GLU A 345 -5.21 16.81 2.02
CA GLU A 345 -4.03 17.66 1.96
C GLU A 345 -3.65 17.92 0.51
N ALA A 346 -3.29 19.15 0.23
CA ALA A 346 -2.68 19.56 -1.03
C ALA A 346 -1.33 20.24 -0.77
N LEU A 347 -0.34 19.94 -1.61
CA LEU A 347 1.03 20.44 -1.52
C LEU A 347 1.32 21.42 -2.65
N PHE A 348 1.95 22.55 -2.35
CA PHE A 348 2.26 23.59 -3.32
C PHE A 348 3.69 24.09 -3.19
N ALA A 349 4.31 24.38 -4.34
CA ALA A 349 5.42 25.30 -4.41
C ALA A 349 4.89 26.68 -4.82
N VAL A 350 5.13 27.70 -3.97
CA VAL A 350 4.68 29.06 -4.24
C VAL A 350 5.88 30.00 -4.29
N THR A 351 6.02 30.73 -5.40
CA THR A 351 7.03 31.78 -5.52
C THR A 351 6.46 33.10 -5.04
N ILE A 352 7.16 33.71 -4.08
CA ILE A 352 6.82 35.02 -3.53
C ILE A 352 7.98 35.99 -3.77
N PRO A 353 7.72 37.31 -3.92
CA PRO A 353 8.80 38.31 -3.94
C PRO A 353 9.56 38.31 -2.60
N GLU A 354 10.90 38.41 -2.64
CA GLU A 354 11.73 38.53 -1.45
C GLU A 354 11.80 40.00 -1.01
N GLU A 355 10.68 40.51 -0.50
CA GLU A 355 10.54 41.87 0.01
C GLU A 355 9.80 41.88 1.36
N ARG A 356 10.06 42.92 2.15
CA ARG A 356 9.41 43.07 3.47
C ARG A 356 7.87 43.06 3.32
N GLY A 357 7.24 42.13 4.06
CA GLY A 357 5.78 41.99 4.09
C GLY A 357 5.20 40.96 3.11
N SER A 358 5.93 40.46 2.10
CA SER A 358 5.47 39.44 1.16
C SER A 358 5.06 38.15 1.87
N PHE A 359 5.87 37.68 2.80
CA PHE A 359 5.57 36.54 3.62
C PHE A 359 4.26 36.71 4.40
N LYS A 360 4.07 37.85 5.08
CA LYS A 360 2.85 38.15 5.83
C LYS A 360 1.62 38.21 4.88
N ARG A 361 1.76 38.86 3.73
CA ARG A 361 0.70 38.96 2.71
C ARG A 361 0.29 37.55 2.21
N PHE A 362 1.28 36.70 1.96
CA PHE A 362 1.03 35.33 1.55
C PHE A 362 0.30 34.51 2.63
N CYS A 363 0.78 34.54 3.88
CA CYS A 363 0.12 33.84 4.98
C CYS A 363 -1.31 34.34 5.25
N THR A 364 -1.55 35.66 5.10
CA THR A 364 -2.89 36.25 5.22
C THR A 364 -3.81 35.72 4.13
N LEU A 365 -3.32 35.63 2.89
CA LEU A 365 -4.09 35.05 1.78
C LEU A 365 -4.44 33.58 2.05
N LEU A 366 -3.49 32.77 2.48
CA LEU A 366 -3.72 31.36 2.81
C LEU A 366 -4.82 31.19 3.87
N GLY A 367 -4.77 32.00 4.94
CA GLY A 367 -5.79 31.99 6.00
C GLY A 367 -7.17 32.48 5.56
N SER A 368 -7.25 33.22 4.46
CA SER A 368 -8.53 33.71 3.90
C SER A 368 -9.15 32.79 2.84
N LEU A 369 -8.45 31.74 2.42
CA LEU A 369 -8.97 30.78 1.43
C LEU A 369 -10.13 29.98 2.02
N PRO A 370 -11.36 30.07 1.48
CA PRO A 370 -12.51 29.34 2.00
C PRO A 370 -12.34 27.84 1.75
N ALA A 371 -12.78 27.02 2.70
CA ALA A 371 -12.86 25.57 2.51
C ALA A 371 -13.99 25.27 1.50
N GLY A 372 -13.64 24.58 0.39
CA GLY A 372 -14.63 24.07 -0.58
C GLY A 372 -15.18 25.09 -1.59
N GLY A 373 -14.63 26.29 -1.71
CA GLY A 373 -15.27 27.33 -2.48
C GLY A 373 -14.44 28.17 -3.42
N VAL A 374 -15.14 28.71 -4.40
CA VAL A 374 -14.67 29.81 -5.24
C VAL A 374 -14.56 31.06 -4.34
N LEU A 375 -13.38 31.69 -4.33
CA LEU A 375 -13.22 32.97 -3.65
C LEU A 375 -14.18 33.99 -4.24
N PRO A 376 -14.86 34.80 -3.39
CA PRO A 376 -15.48 36.03 -3.89
C PRO A 376 -14.37 36.88 -4.52
N THR A 377 -14.65 37.48 -5.66
CA THR A 377 -13.77 38.46 -6.33
C THR A 377 -13.59 39.66 -5.39
N VAL A 378 -12.55 39.63 -4.56
CA VAL A 378 -12.23 40.72 -3.63
C VAL A 378 -11.17 41.59 -4.31
N SER A 379 -11.49 42.85 -4.51
CA SER A 379 -10.53 43.85 -4.99
C SER A 379 -9.39 44.02 -4.00
N SER A 380 -8.19 44.32 -4.50
CA SER A 380 -6.95 44.48 -3.72
C SER A 380 -7.06 45.41 -2.51
N ASN A 381 -8.04 46.28 -2.46
CA ASN A 381 -8.28 47.21 -1.32
C ASN A 381 -8.99 46.56 -0.11
N ALA A 382 -9.68 45.44 -0.27
CA ALA A 382 -10.40 44.79 0.83
C ALA A 382 -9.51 43.94 1.72
N ILE A 383 -8.37 43.48 1.21
CA ILE A 383 -7.40 42.62 1.97
C ILE A 383 -6.78 43.43 3.13
N ASN A 384 -6.50 44.73 2.92
CA ASN A 384 -5.96 45.61 3.98
C ASN A 384 -6.98 45.89 5.09
N THR A 385 -8.29 45.88 4.79
CA THR A 385 -9.34 46.13 5.76
C THR A 385 -9.63 44.91 6.65
N ILE A 386 -9.48 43.71 6.13
CA ILE A 386 -9.69 42.46 6.88
C ILE A 386 -8.51 42.23 7.86
N ALA A 387 -7.27 42.52 7.44
CA ALA A 387 -6.08 42.40 8.31
C ALA A 387 -6.15 43.34 9.52
N THR A 388 -6.72 44.54 9.38
CA THR A 388 -6.82 45.54 10.46
C THR A 388 -7.93 45.20 11.47
N LYS A 389 -9.00 44.49 11.05
CA LYS A 389 -10.09 44.05 11.95
C LYS A 389 -9.73 42.83 12.81
N ALA A 390 -8.87 41.94 12.33
CA ALA A 390 -8.48 40.73 13.06
C ALA A 390 -7.52 40.98 14.25
N ILE A 391 -6.86 42.15 14.30
CA ILE A 391 -5.85 42.49 15.31
C ILE A 391 -6.44 43.21 16.55
N ASN A 392 -7.65 43.76 16.47
CA ASN A 392 -8.20 44.67 17.47
C ASN A 392 -9.43 44.19 18.25
N THR A 393 -9.73 42.91 18.34
CA THR A 393 -10.87 42.43 19.14
C THR A 393 -10.38 41.66 20.37
N PRO A 394 -10.57 42.17 21.59
CA PRO A 394 -10.26 41.42 22.82
C PRO A 394 -11.31 40.31 23.02
N ALA A 395 -10.83 39.13 23.43
CA ALA A 395 -11.65 37.98 23.76
C ALA A 395 -12.66 38.30 24.88
N ARG A 396 -13.94 38.39 24.58
CA ARG A 396 -15.03 38.32 25.57
C ARG A 396 -16.07 37.33 25.08
N GLY A 397 -16.41 36.36 25.97
CA GLY A 397 -17.26 35.23 25.72
C GLY A 397 -18.61 35.57 25.07
N GLN A 398 -18.86 34.94 23.95
CA GLN A 398 -20.20 34.78 23.37
C GLN A 398 -20.35 33.33 22.93
N LYS A 399 -21.51 32.75 23.27
CA LYS A 399 -21.93 31.41 22.83
C LYS A 399 -22.07 31.44 21.30
N ASP A 400 -21.19 30.71 20.62
CA ASP A 400 -21.22 30.59 19.15
C ASP A 400 -22.26 29.56 18.72
N THR A 401 -23.33 30.05 18.14
CA THR A 401 -24.21 29.31 17.25
C THR A 401 -24.17 29.95 15.84
N GLN A 402 -23.00 30.00 15.23
CA GLN A 402 -22.85 30.19 13.78
C GLN A 402 -21.57 29.47 13.35
N THR A 403 -21.73 28.43 12.51
CA THR A 403 -20.61 27.76 11.83
C THR A 403 -19.95 28.79 10.91
N SER A 404 -18.87 29.39 11.39
CA SER A 404 -17.95 30.14 10.54
C SER A 404 -17.43 29.23 9.43
N PRO A 405 -17.22 29.74 8.19
CA PRO A 405 -16.59 28.94 7.15
C PRO A 405 -15.25 28.44 7.69
N THR A 406 -15.07 27.12 7.70
CA THR A 406 -13.88 26.46 8.23
C THR A 406 -12.65 27.03 7.55
N GLN A 407 -11.80 27.71 8.31
CA GLN A 407 -10.51 28.18 7.83
C GLN A 407 -9.63 26.98 7.48
N ARG A 408 -8.84 27.09 6.40
CA ARG A 408 -7.88 26.05 6.03
C ARG A 408 -6.71 26.05 7.01
N ASN A 409 -6.33 24.85 7.42
CA ASN A 409 -5.11 24.68 8.20
C ASN A 409 -3.91 24.51 7.26
N ILE A 410 -2.81 25.17 7.59
CA ILE A 410 -1.51 24.88 7.00
C ILE A 410 -1.00 23.61 7.67
N THR A 411 -0.71 22.57 6.88
CA THR A 411 -0.21 21.29 7.38
C THR A 411 1.30 21.23 7.36
N GLU A 412 1.92 22.00 6.47
CA GLU A 412 3.37 22.04 6.29
C GLU A 412 3.79 23.36 5.67
N PHE A 413 4.96 23.85 6.06
CA PHE A 413 5.48 25.10 5.55
C PHE A 413 7.00 25.14 5.61
N THR A 414 7.66 25.26 4.45
CA THR A 414 9.11 25.44 4.37
C THR A 414 9.43 26.70 3.59
N TYR A 415 10.15 27.60 4.23
CA TYR A 415 10.64 28.85 3.65
C TYR A 415 12.11 29.05 3.96
N ARG A 416 12.89 29.41 2.95
CA ARG A 416 14.29 29.79 3.11
C ARG A 416 14.66 30.89 2.14
N ILE A 417 15.33 31.91 2.62
CA ILE A 417 15.96 32.93 1.77
C ILE A 417 17.09 32.27 0.97
N SER A 418 16.97 32.28 -0.33
CA SER A 418 17.96 31.69 -1.26
C SER A 418 18.34 32.60 -2.41
N ASP A 419 17.53 33.64 -2.68
CA ASP A 419 17.72 34.62 -3.76
C ASP A 419 17.26 35.99 -3.25
N GLN A 420 17.82 37.08 -3.84
CA GLN A 420 17.51 38.45 -3.41
C GLN A 420 16.17 38.98 -3.97
N ALA A 421 15.65 38.37 -5.00
CA ALA A 421 14.44 38.82 -5.68
C ALA A 421 13.21 37.95 -5.38
N GLN A 422 13.40 36.65 -5.22
CA GLN A 422 12.31 35.69 -5.08
C GLN A 422 12.62 34.62 -4.04
N ALA A 423 11.58 34.17 -3.36
CA ALA A 423 11.65 33.01 -2.48
C ALA A 423 10.65 31.93 -2.94
N HIS A 424 11.05 30.67 -2.78
CA HIS A 424 10.21 29.52 -3.06
C HIS A 424 9.74 28.92 -1.74
N VAL A 425 8.44 28.94 -1.52
CA VAL A 425 7.79 28.42 -0.32
C VAL A 425 7.18 27.06 -0.67
N PHE A 426 7.52 26.05 0.12
CA PHE A 426 6.81 24.78 0.11
C PHE A 426 5.71 24.81 1.17
N VAL A 427 4.46 24.57 0.80
CA VAL A 427 3.32 24.67 1.72
C VAL A 427 2.32 23.53 1.50
N GLY A 428 1.88 22.91 2.60
CA GLY A 428 0.79 21.98 2.67
C GLY A 428 -0.48 22.66 3.22
N LEU A 429 -1.63 22.40 2.63
CA LEU A 429 -2.93 22.94 3.01
C LEU A 429 -3.97 21.84 3.14
N THR A 430 -4.86 21.93 4.14
CA THR A 430 -6.02 21.04 4.22
C THR A 430 -6.98 21.29 3.06
N THR A 431 -7.52 20.22 2.50
CA THR A 431 -8.56 20.23 1.46
C THR A 431 -9.83 19.53 1.95
N THR A 432 -10.96 19.87 1.36
CA THR A 432 -12.28 19.35 1.77
C THR A 432 -13.01 18.64 0.64
N ALA A 433 -12.55 18.84 -0.60
CA ALA A 433 -13.17 18.26 -1.79
C ALA A 433 -12.13 17.78 -2.80
N LYS A 434 -12.51 16.77 -3.56
CA LYS A 434 -11.68 16.18 -4.62
C LYS A 434 -11.34 17.19 -5.70
N GLY A 435 -10.04 17.22 -6.11
CA GLY A 435 -9.55 18.14 -7.14
C GLY A 435 -9.46 19.60 -6.73
N GLU A 436 -9.57 19.90 -5.45
CA GLU A 436 -9.53 21.27 -4.92
C GLU A 436 -8.14 21.89 -5.06
N SER A 437 -7.08 21.11 -5.07
CA SER A 437 -5.69 21.55 -5.23
C SER A 437 -5.50 22.41 -6.50
N VAL A 438 -6.06 21.96 -7.62
CA VAL A 438 -5.99 22.71 -8.89
C VAL A 438 -6.63 24.09 -8.78
N ASN A 439 -7.74 24.20 -8.05
CA ASN A 439 -8.43 25.48 -7.87
C ASN A 439 -7.67 26.40 -6.92
N ILE A 440 -7.05 25.86 -5.88
CA ILE A 440 -6.19 26.60 -4.97
C ILE A 440 -5.00 27.18 -5.73
N ALA A 441 -4.28 26.37 -6.53
CA ALA A 441 -3.15 26.83 -7.34
C ALA A 441 -3.52 27.96 -8.30
N LYS A 442 -4.65 27.82 -9.00
CA LYS A 442 -5.20 28.88 -9.89
C LYS A 442 -5.54 30.15 -9.11
N THR A 443 -6.08 30.02 -7.91
CA THR A 443 -6.45 31.17 -7.07
C THR A 443 -5.20 31.91 -6.60
N LEU A 444 -4.19 31.20 -6.11
CA LEU A 444 -2.91 31.80 -5.72
C LEU A 444 -2.26 32.56 -6.89
N THR A 445 -2.30 31.96 -8.08
CA THR A 445 -1.74 32.58 -9.30
C THR A 445 -2.51 33.85 -9.69
N LYS A 446 -3.83 33.85 -9.59
CA LYS A 446 -4.66 35.06 -9.84
C LYS A 446 -4.38 36.19 -8.83
N GLN A 447 -3.95 35.85 -7.63
CA GLN A 447 -3.58 36.81 -6.58
C GLN A 447 -2.10 37.27 -6.67
N GLY A 448 -1.41 36.94 -7.77
CA GLY A 448 -0.06 37.38 -8.05
C GLY A 448 1.05 36.48 -7.47
N PHE A 449 0.72 35.32 -6.92
CA PHE A 449 1.68 34.33 -6.45
C PHE A 449 1.79 33.18 -7.45
N LYS A 450 2.94 32.99 -8.09
CA LYS A 450 3.16 31.85 -8.97
C LYS A 450 3.11 30.57 -8.12
N ALA A 451 2.07 29.75 -8.33
CA ALA A 451 1.87 28.51 -7.59
C ALA A 451 1.91 27.27 -8.51
N VAL A 452 2.59 26.22 -8.05
CA VAL A 452 2.65 24.92 -8.70
C VAL A 452 2.01 23.91 -7.76
N ASP A 453 1.05 23.14 -8.26
CA ASP A 453 0.44 22.02 -7.52
C ASP A 453 1.40 20.82 -7.50
N LEU A 454 1.81 20.42 -6.31
CA LEU A 454 2.74 19.32 -6.05
C LEU A 454 2.04 18.12 -5.38
N THR A 455 0.71 18.15 -5.26
CA THR A 455 -0.05 17.16 -4.51
C THR A 455 0.21 15.72 -4.96
N HIS A 456 0.47 15.51 -6.26
CA HIS A 456 0.74 14.19 -6.84
C HIS A 456 2.20 14.01 -7.29
N ASP A 457 3.11 14.90 -6.87
CA ASP A 457 4.54 14.79 -7.18
C ASP A 457 5.26 13.95 -6.13
N ASP A 458 5.80 12.79 -6.52
CA ASP A 458 6.49 11.85 -5.61
C ASP A 458 7.75 12.46 -5.01
N LEU A 459 8.51 13.28 -5.77
CA LEU A 459 9.69 13.95 -5.26
C LEU A 459 9.33 14.92 -4.13
N ALA A 460 8.24 15.68 -4.31
CA ALA A 460 7.76 16.61 -3.31
C ALA A 460 7.31 15.87 -2.04
N ARG A 461 6.54 14.78 -2.19
CA ARG A 461 5.98 14.01 -1.08
C ARG A 461 7.01 13.19 -0.30
N ASP A 462 7.93 12.55 -1.02
CA ASP A 462 8.85 11.60 -0.39
C ASP A 462 10.16 12.26 0.09
N HIS A 463 10.52 13.43 -0.44
CA HIS A 463 11.81 14.06 -0.19
C HIS A 463 11.74 15.55 0.16
N ILE A 464 11.14 16.41 -0.67
CA ILE A 464 11.21 17.87 -0.50
C ILE A 464 10.53 18.31 0.79
N ARG A 465 9.39 17.74 1.16
CA ARG A 465 8.68 18.07 2.42
C ARG A 465 9.50 17.82 3.69
N HIS A 466 10.65 17.12 3.58
CA HIS A 466 11.53 16.81 4.70
C HIS A 466 12.88 17.49 4.58
N MET A 467 13.10 18.27 3.53
CA MET A 467 14.34 18.97 3.28
C MET A 467 14.18 20.46 3.56
N VAL A 468 15.16 21.02 4.23
CA VAL A 468 15.34 22.48 4.22
C VAL A 468 15.87 22.83 2.82
N GLY A 469 15.05 23.41 1.95
CA GLY A 469 15.40 23.76 0.59
C GLY A 469 16.70 24.56 0.52
N GLY A 470 17.44 24.42 -0.55
CA GLY A 470 18.68 25.15 -0.74
C GLY A 470 19.32 24.90 -2.09
N HIS A 471 19.67 26.02 -2.76
CA HIS A 471 20.52 26.00 -3.93
C HIS A 471 21.99 25.92 -3.48
N SER A 472 22.82 25.20 -4.25
CA SER A 472 24.26 25.18 -4.03
C SER A 472 24.98 25.59 -5.30
N GLN A 473 25.66 26.74 -5.27
CA GLN A 473 26.50 27.23 -6.35
C GLN A 473 27.70 26.30 -6.65
N LEU A 474 27.98 25.35 -5.73
CA LEU A 474 29.03 24.34 -5.88
C LEU A 474 28.60 23.10 -6.65
N ALA A 475 27.30 22.89 -6.85
CA ALA A 475 26.74 21.73 -7.54
C ALA A 475 26.72 21.94 -9.08
N LYS A 476 27.92 22.04 -9.70
CA LYS A 476 28.07 22.13 -11.16
C LYS A 476 27.81 20.76 -11.79
N ASP A 477 27.22 20.75 -13.01
CA ASP A 477 26.90 19.53 -13.78
C ASP A 477 26.13 18.48 -12.98
N GLU A 478 25.25 18.93 -12.08
CA GLU A 478 24.49 18.06 -11.20
C GLU A 478 23.36 17.35 -11.93
N ARG A 479 23.31 16.04 -11.77
CA ARG A 479 22.18 15.20 -12.17
C ARG A 479 21.48 14.70 -10.91
N LEU A 480 20.18 14.93 -10.82
CA LEU A 480 19.37 14.47 -9.70
C LEU A 480 18.72 13.13 -10.05
N LEU A 481 18.88 12.15 -9.16
CA LEU A 481 18.43 10.78 -9.36
C LEU A 481 17.69 10.29 -8.13
N ARG A 482 16.56 9.64 -8.34
CA ARG A 482 15.79 8.94 -7.32
C ARG A 482 15.95 7.44 -7.51
N PHE A 483 16.57 6.78 -6.54
CA PHE A 483 16.83 5.35 -6.55
C PHE A 483 15.94 4.60 -5.58
N GLU A 484 15.70 3.33 -5.87
CA GLU A 484 15.19 2.34 -4.92
C GLU A 484 16.33 1.36 -4.58
N PHE A 485 16.90 1.51 -3.37
CA PHE A 485 17.96 0.62 -2.89
C PHE A 485 17.36 -0.51 -2.05
N PRO A 486 17.85 -1.77 -2.20
CA PRO A 486 17.47 -2.82 -1.28
C PRO A 486 17.95 -2.47 0.14
N GLU A 487 17.07 -2.60 1.14
CA GLU A 487 17.36 -2.35 2.56
C GLU A 487 18.18 -3.50 3.14
N ARG A 488 19.46 -3.53 2.77
CA ARG A 488 20.41 -4.52 3.27
C ARG A 488 21.81 -3.93 3.47
N PRO A 489 22.60 -4.48 4.41
CA PRO A 489 24.00 -4.09 4.55
C PRO A 489 24.75 -4.21 3.23
N GLY A 490 25.52 -3.20 2.89
CA GLY A 490 26.35 -3.16 1.68
C GLY A 490 25.71 -2.55 0.42
N ALA A 491 24.40 -2.31 0.38
CA ALA A 491 23.75 -1.71 -0.80
C ALA A 491 24.32 -0.31 -1.13
N LEU A 492 24.50 0.53 -0.14
CA LEU A 492 25.14 1.84 -0.29
C LEU A 492 26.61 1.69 -0.73
N MET A 493 27.36 0.74 -0.17
CA MET A 493 28.76 0.54 -0.55
C MET A 493 28.90 0.01 -1.99
N LYS A 494 27.95 -0.83 -2.45
CA LYS A 494 27.89 -1.24 -3.86
C LYS A 494 27.71 -0.04 -4.77
N PHE A 495 26.81 0.88 -4.42
CA PHE A 495 26.59 2.13 -5.16
C PHE A 495 27.86 2.99 -5.19
N LEU A 496 28.45 3.28 -4.03
CA LEU A 496 29.66 4.11 -3.93
C LEU A 496 30.85 3.51 -4.65
N SER A 497 31.02 2.20 -4.58
CA SER A 497 32.14 1.48 -5.26
C SER A 497 31.98 1.42 -6.78
N ALA A 498 30.76 1.50 -7.28
CA ALA A 498 30.48 1.53 -8.71
C ALA A 498 30.66 2.93 -9.32
N MET A 499 30.72 3.99 -8.51
CA MET A 499 30.94 5.35 -8.97
C MET A 499 32.36 5.54 -9.54
N ARG A 500 32.50 6.39 -10.56
CA ARG A 500 33.82 6.78 -11.05
C ARG A 500 34.50 7.77 -10.09
N PRO A 501 35.84 7.70 -9.95
CA PRO A 501 36.58 8.58 -9.04
C PRO A 501 36.43 10.10 -9.31
N GLY A 502 36.06 10.46 -10.54
CA GLY A 502 35.86 11.86 -10.92
C GLY A 502 34.45 12.41 -10.68
N TRP A 503 33.54 11.60 -10.17
CA TRP A 503 32.18 12.04 -9.85
C TRP A 503 32.04 12.34 -8.36
N ASN A 504 31.31 13.38 -8.05
CA ASN A 504 31.04 13.78 -6.68
C ASN A 504 29.56 13.71 -6.34
N ILE A 505 29.23 13.37 -5.10
CA ILE A 505 27.87 13.45 -4.58
C ILE A 505 27.64 14.88 -4.10
N SER A 506 26.67 15.57 -4.68
CA SER A 506 26.29 16.95 -4.33
C SER A 506 25.06 17.01 -3.43
N LEU A 507 24.23 15.96 -3.46
CA LEU A 507 23.07 15.76 -2.62
C LEU A 507 22.90 14.27 -2.33
N PHE A 508 22.58 13.93 -1.10
CA PHE A 508 22.20 12.58 -0.72
C PHE A 508 21.12 12.65 0.35
N HIS A 509 19.92 12.19 -0.01
CA HIS A 509 18.82 12.08 0.94
C HIS A 509 18.30 10.65 0.93
N TYR A 510 18.33 10.04 2.10
CA TYR A 510 17.86 8.69 2.35
C TYR A 510 16.79 8.71 3.45
N ARG A 511 15.75 7.92 3.24
CA ARG A 511 14.71 7.72 4.24
C ARG A 511 14.33 6.24 4.28
N ASN A 512 14.57 5.60 5.42
CA ASN A 512 14.05 4.26 5.69
C ASN A 512 12.54 4.35 5.95
N GLN A 513 11.77 3.63 5.15
CA GLN A 513 10.30 3.60 5.25
C GLN A 513 9.79 2.25 5.78
N GLY A 514 10.68 1.41 6.34
CA GLY A 514 10.34 0.08 6.84
C GLY A 514 9.93 -0.90 5.72
N ALA A 515 10.32 -0.60 4.48
CA ALA A 515 10.14 -1.48 3.33
C ALA A 515 11.43 -2.25 3.05
N ASP A 516 11.36 -3.30 2.22
CA ASP A 516 12.56 -4.03 1.75
C ASP A 516 13.45 -3.18 0.82
N TYR A 517 13.00 -1.97 0.47
CA TYR A 517 13.70 -1.00 -0.35
C TYR A 517 13.58 0.40 0.25
N GLY A 518 14.71 1.10 0.30
CA GLY A 518 14.79 2.51 0.69
C GLY A 518 14.77 3.42 -0.53
N ARG A 519 14.02 4.51 -0.46
CA ARG A 519 14.01 5.55 -1.48
C ARG A 519 15.11 6.57 -1.19
N ILE A 520 16.01 6.75 -2.15
CA ILE A 520 17.19 7.60 -2.01
C ILE A 520 17.18 8.67 -3.10
N LEU A 521 17.34 9.92 -2.70
CA LEU A 521 17.58 11.02 -3.60
C LEU A 521 19.07 11.35 -3.63
N VAL A 522 19.68 11.32 -4.82
CA VAL A 522 21.11 11.57 -5.01
C VAL A 522 21.32 12.62 -6.07
N GLY A 523 22.04 13.68 -5.73
CA GLY A 523 22.65 14.59 -6.69
C GLY A 523 24.06 14.11 -7.02
N LEU A 524 24.36 13.89 -8.29
CA LEU A 524 25.68 13.50 -8.79
C LEU A 524 26.22 14.56 -9.74
N GLN A 525 27.45 15.02 -9.49
CA GLN A 525 28.16 15.87 -10.43
C GLN A 525 28.79 15.00 -11.51
N VAL A 526 28.17 14.98 -12.69
CA VAL A 526 28.58 14.15 -13.83
C VAL A 526 28.84 15.05 -15.02
N PRO A 527 30.12 15.26 -15.41
CA PRO A 527 30.44 16.05 -16.59
C PRO A 527 29.80 15.48 -17.86
N ALA A 528 29.34 16.33 -18.79
CA ALA A 528 28.65 15.91 -20.02
C ALA A 528 29.46 14.90 -20.87
N LYS A 529 30.79 14.98 -20.86
CA LYS A 529 31.68 14.01 -21.53
C LYS A 529 31.53 12.58 -21.00
N ASP A 530 30.97 12.39 -19.81
CA ASP A 530 30.83 11.09 -19.13
C ASP A 530 29.45 10.46 -19.31
N ASP A 531 28.55 11.00 -20.14
CA ASP A 531 27.17 10.50 -20.33
C ASP A 531 27.08 9.00 -20.64
N LYS A 532 27.95 8.52 -21.57
CA LYS A 532 27.98 7.08 -21.89
C LYS A 532 28.41 6.23 -20.71
N ALA A 533 29.38 6.69 -19.94
CA ALA A 533 29.85 6.01 -18.76
C ALA A 533 28.80 6.03 -17.64
N PHE A 534 28.07 7.12 -17.52
CA PHE A 534 26.97 7.25 -16.58
C PHE A 534 25.82 6.28 -16.89
N THR A 535 25.45 6.17 -18.17
CA THR A 535 24.45 5.18 -18.61
C THR A 535 24.91 3.74 -18.30
N THR A 536 26.19 3.44 -18.49
CA THR A 536 26.77 2.14 -18.15
C THR A 536 26.74 1.89 -16.65
N PHE A 537 27.10 2.89 -15.84
CA PHE A 537 27.04 2.84 -14.39
C PHE A 537 25.64 2.46 -13.89
N LEU A 538 24.58 3.16 -14.38
CA LEU A 538 23.20 2.87 -13.98
C LEU A 538 22.79 1.43 -14.34
N LYS A 539 23.15 0.96 -15.52
CA LYS A 539 22.88 -0.41 -15.97
C LYS A 539 23.60 -1.45 -15.10
N THR A 540 24.88 -1.22 -14.80
CA THR A 540 25.71 -2.15 -14.00
C THR A 540 25.26 -2.19 -12.55
N LEU A 541 24.86 -1.04 -11.99
CA LEU A 541 24.32 -0.95 -10.63
C LEU A 541 23.05 -1.78 -10.48
N GLY A 542 22.16 -1.73 -11.49
CA GLY A 542 20.93 -2.53 -11.57
C GLY A 542 19.86 -2.15 -10.55
N TYR A 543 19.97 -0.98 -9.91
CA TYR A 543 18.93 -0.47 -9.01
C TYR A 543 17.90 0.32 -9.82
N PRO A 544 16.59 0.17 -9.55
CA PRO A 544 15.57 1.04 -10.14
C PRO A 544 15.93 2.51 -9.92
N CYS A 545 15.84 3.30 -10.98
CA CYS A 545 16.28 4.70 -10.96
C CYS A 545 15.40 5.56 -11.85
N VAL A 546 15.01 6.73 -11.34
CA VAL A 546 14.35 7.79 -12.09
C VAL A 546 15.24 9.01 -12.09
N GLU A 547 15.50 9.58 -13.27
CA GLU A 547 16.23 10.85 -13.40
C GLU A 547 15.27 12.01 -13.19
N GLU A 548 15.53 12.84 -12.20
CA GLU A 548 14.71 13.98 -11.76
C GLU A 548 15.33 15.33 -12.12
N THR A 549 16.40 15.36 -12.91
CA THR A 549 17.14 16.59 -13.28
C THR A 549 16.26 17.63 -13.97
N ASN A 550 15.20 17.20 -14.66
CA ASN A 550 14.25 18.09 -15.31
C ASN A 550 12.98 18.36 -14.50
N ASN A 551 12.86 17.77 -13.33
CA ASN A 551 11.69 17.94 -12.46
C ASN A 551 11.57 19.42 -12.03
N PRO A 552 10.36 20.03 -12.10
CA PRO A 552 10.13 21.41 -11.67
C PRO A 552 10.51 21.65 -10.21
N VAL A 553 10.28 20.68 -9.32
CA VAL A 553 10.61 20.76 -7.89
C VAL A 553 12.10 20.89 -7.67
N TYR A 554 12.91 20.09 -8.38
CA TYR A 554 14.36 20.23 -8.35
C TYR A 554 14.82 21.63 -8.77
N LYS A 555 14.27 22.15 -9.89
CA LYS A 555 14.62 23.48 -10.41
C LYS A 555 14.25 24.61 -9.46
N LEU A 556 13.18 24.45 -8.68
CA LEU A 556 12.70 25.47 -7.74
C LEU A 556 13.43 25.46 -6.39
N PHE A 557 13.79 24.28 -5.88
CA PHE A 557 14.25 24.16 -4.49
C PHE A 557 15.70 23.73 -4.34
N LEU A 558 16.31 23.13 -5.35
CA LEU A 558 17.62 22.50 -5.22
C LEU A 558 18.63 22.95 -6.29
N LYS A 559 18.19 23.30 -7.49
CA LYS A 559 19.08 23.71 -8.58
C LYS A 559 19.47 25.18 -8.45
N SER A 560 20.78 25.45 -8.54
CA SER A 560 21.35 26.82 -8.62
C SER A 560 21.07 27.47 -9.96
#